data_2941476b9661ee19ec2ea3cfe03485ac
#
_entry.id   2941476b9661ee19ec2ea3cfe03485ac
#
_cell.length_a   1.000
_cell.length_b   1.000
_cell.length_c   1.000
_cell.angle_alpha   90.00
_cell.angle_beta   90.00
_cell.angle_gamma   90.00
#
_symmetry.space_group_name_H-M   'P 1'
#
loop_
_entity.id
_entity.type
_entity.pdbx_description
1 polymer ?
#
loop_
_entity_poly.entity_id
_entity_poly.type
_entity_poly.pdbx_seq_one_letter_code
_entity_poly.pdbx_strand_id
1 'polypeptide(L)'
;MQGPGASRDFSFGPAACEKSRQTGGLRIKCGAFSKLALTKIKADGDQMTTRSVSSNGKLALHGFNNLTKTLSFNIYDVCYARSPAHRLEYIEYIDEEYNADRLTGILTQVADMIGANILNIARQDYDPQGASVTLLVAEGPIEVPLNHPLLPGAVVAHLDKSHLTVHTYPESHPDQGICTFRADIDVATCGEISPLKALDYLIGEFESDICIMDYKVRGFTRDLKGTKYYIDHEIDSISDFISPEVLADFHVEEDNMPQQQFFHSKLKLRETDLDRYLFGSGVDEFEPVELDEIARQIDSEMQEIFYGRNFSG
;
A
#
# COMPACT_ATOMS: atom_id res chain seq x y z
N MET A 1 33.57 22.61 -36.82
CA MET A 1 33.49 23.58 -35.70
C MET A 1 32.63 22.97 -34.61
N GLN A 2 33.26 22.72 -33.52
CA GLN A 2 32.73 22.04 -32.33
C GLN A 2 31.83 22.98 -31.54
N GLY A 3 30.79 22.45 -30.93
CA GLY A 3 30.07 23.10 -29.85
C GLY A 3 29.48 22.04 -28.90
N PRO A 4 29.57 22.16 -27.56
CA PRO A 4 29.64 21.07 -26.63
C PRO A 4 28.28 20.64 -26.10
N GLY A 5 28.23 19.36 -25.70
CA GLY A 5 27.17 18.74 -24.96
C GLY A 5 26.99 19.30 -23.56
N ALA A 6 25.76 19.37 -23.13
CA ALA A 6 25.38 19.61 -21.76
C ALA A 6 24.65 18.37 -21.21
N SER A 7 25.37 17.58 -20.45
CA SER A 7 24.80 16.59 -19.54
C SER A 7 24.01 17.34 -18.46
N ARG A 8 22.73 17.07 -18.31
CA ARG A 8 21.96 17.52 -17.17
C ARG A 8 21.90 16.38 -16.16
N ASP A 9 22.69 16.52 -15.11
CA ASP A 9 22.55 15.79 -13.86
C ASP A 9 21.22 16.15 -13.22
N PHE A 10 20.31 15.18 -13.11
CA PHE A 10 19.14 15.28 -12.28
C PHE A 10 19.47 14.73 -10.88
N SER A 11 19.91 15.61 -10.01
CA SER A 11 19.91 15.34 -8.57
C SER A 11 18.53 15.70 -8.02
N PHE A 12 17.73 14.71 -7.65
CA PHE A 12 16.53 14.92 -6.85
C PHE A 12 16.94 15.15 -5.40
N GLY A 13 16.93 16.40 -4.98
CA GLY A 13 16.93 16.78 -3.58
C GLY A 13 15.49 16.81 -3.05
N PRO A 14 15.28 16.55 -1.75
CA PRO A 14 13.94 16.58 -1.18
C PRO A 14 13.39 18.01 -1.24
N ALA A 15 12.33 18.23 -2.01
CA ALA A 15 11.62 19.48 -2.07
C ALA A 15 10.88 19.69 -0.74
N ALA A 16 11.36 20.61 0.07
CA ALA A 16 10.65 21.13 1.23
C ALA A 16 9.36 21.80 0.73
N CYS A 17 8.22 21.28 1.14
CA CYS A 17 6.94 21.96 0.97
C CYS A 17 6.83 23.06 2.04
N GLU A 18 7.36 24.24 1.75
CA GLU A 18 7.04 25.50 2.42
C GLU A 18 6.25 26.37 1.44
N LYS A 19 4.95 26.23 1.45
CA LYS A 19 4.05 27.29 0.99
C LYS A 19 2.97 27.50 2.04
N SER A 20 3.26 28.41 2.98
CA SER A 20 2.23 29.04 3.80
C SER A 20 1.31 29.86 2.90
N ARG A 21 0.12 29.37 2.62
CA ARG A 21 -1.00 30.20 2.23
C ARG A 21 -1.72 30.64 3.50
N GLN A 22 -1.51 31.87 3.89
CA GLN A 22 -2.40 32.60 4.81
C GLN A 22 -3.73 32.83 4.09
N THR A 23 -4.68 31.93 4.27
CA THR A 23 -6.11 32.19 4.16
C THR A 23 -6.74 31.52 5.37
N GLY A 24 -7.36 32.34 6.21
CA GLY A 24 -8.13 32.07 7.41
C GLY A 24 -8.22 30.64 7.92
N GLY A 25 -7.41 30.31 8.94
CA GLY A 25 -7.86 29.45 10.02
C GLY A 25 -8.06 27.96 9.79
N LEU A 26 -7.42 27.30 8.84
CA LEU A 26 -7.46 25.84 8.77
C LEU A 26 -6.07 25.28 9.11
N ARG A 27 -5.86 24.87 10.37
CA ARG A 27 -4.71 24.04 10.72
C ARG A 27 -5.06 22.58 10.41
N ILE A 28 -4.73 22.15 9.20
CA ILE A 28 -4.71 20.71 8.87
C ILE A 28 -3.49 20.14 9.60
N LYS A 29 -3.72 19.40 10.67
CA LYS A 29 -2.68 18.60 11.33
C LYS A 29 -2.56 17.24 10.64
N CYS A 30 -2.28 17.24 9.35
CA CYS A 30 -1.72 16.06 8.71
C CYS A 30 -0.21 16.16 8.74
N GLY A 31 0.49 15.20 9.30
CA GLY A 31 1.91 15.06 9.10
C GLY A 31 2.82 15.06 10.31
N ALA A 32 2.50 14.36 11.38
CA ALA A 32 3.44 14.14 12.48
C ALA A 32 4.13 12.76 12.46
N PHE A 33 3.64 11.80 11.71
CA PHE A 33 4.19 10.43 11.72
C PHE A 33 5.14 10.11 10.56
N SER A 34 5.02 10.71 9.38
CA SER A 34 5.90 10.40 8.25
C SER A 34 7.37 10.81 8.46
N LYS A 35 7.64 11.74 9.39
CA LYS A 35 9.03 12.18 9.70
C LYS A 35 9.74 11.32 10.74
N LEU A 36 9.03 10.55 11.57
CA LEU A 36 9.68 9.72 12.60
C LEU A 36 10.12 8.35 12.08
N ALA A 37 9.41 7.77 11.12
CA ALA A 37 9.75 6.47 10.56
C ALA A 37 11.01 6.52 9.67
N LEU A 38 11.18 7.57 8.88
CA LEU A 38 12.33 7.70 7.95
C LEU A 38 13.67 8.02 8.63
N THR A 39 13.66 8.51 9.86
CA THR A 39 14.92 8.87 10.56
C THR A 39 15.53 7.70 11.35
N LYS A 40 14.75 6.65 11.64
CA LYS A 40 15.26 5.48 12.39
C LYS A 40 15.78 4.34 11.52
N ILE A 41 15.44 4.29 10.24
CA ILE A 41 15.89 3.21 9.34
C ILE A 41 17.36 3.38 8.88
N LYS A 42 17.98 4.53 9.13
CA LYS A 42 19.38 4.80 8.70
C LYS A 42 20.45 4.59 9.78
N ALA A 43 20.13 4.15 10.99
CA ALA A 43 21.08 4.15 12.11
C ALA A 43 21.48 2.79 12.67
N ASP A 44 20.80 1.68 12.38
CA ASP A 44 21.22 0.39 12.93
C ASP A 44 21.20 -0.72 11.87
N GLY A 45 22.30 -0.78 11.13
CA GLY A 45 22.74 -2.05 10.53
C GLY A 45 23.45 -2.85 11.60
N ASP A 46 22.74 -3.58 12.42
CA ASP A 46 23.11 -4.91 12.93
C ASP A 46 22.13 -5.35 14.02
N GLN A 47 21.78 -6.65 13.93
CA GLN A 47 21.01 -7.44 14.91
C GLN A 47 19.48 -7.28 14.90
N MET A 48 18.85 -7.67 13.79
CA MET A 48 17.59 -8.38 13.88
C MET A 48 17.88 -9.83 14.31
N THR A 49 17.45 -10.20 15.51
CA THR A 49 17.30 -11.60 15.89
C THR A 49 16.12 -12.18 15.12
N THR A 50 16.32 -12.45 13.85
CA THR A 50 15.54 -13.40 13.11
C THR A 50 15.60 -14.72 13.85
N ARG A 51 14.45 -15.26 14.26
CA ARG A 51 14.31 -16.70 14.37
C ARG A 51 14.93 -17.25 13.08
N SER A 52 16.05 -17.91 13.22
CA SER A 52 16.83 -18.42 12.11
C SER A 52 15.94 -19.35 11.30
N VAL A 53 15.41 -18.86 10.19
CA VAL A 53 15.17 -19.71 9.05
C VAL A 53 16.54 -20.30 8.80
N SER A 54 16.63 -21.60 9.00
CA SER A 54 17.85 -22.39 8.80
C SER A 54 18.53 -21.90 7.54
N SER A 55 19.74 -21.41 7.67
CA SER A 55 20.65 -21.05 6.57
C SER A 55 21.09 -22.30 5.79
N ASN A 56 20.19 -23.24 5.57
CA ASN A 56 20.40 -24.46 4.82
C ASN A 56 19.62 -24.42 3.52
N GLY A 57 20.34 -23.96 2.51
CA GLY A 57 20.13 -24.44 1.18
C GLY A 57 18.91 -23.83 0.47
N LYS A 58 19.12 -22.70 -0.19
CA LYS A 58 18.25 -22.28 -1.30
C LYS A 58 17.90 -23.54 -2.09
N LEU A 59 16.60 -23.80 -2.27
CA LEU A 59 16.13 -24.99 -2.99
C LEU A 59 16.74 -25.02 -4.40
N ALA A 60 17.55 -26.04 -4.71
CA ALA A 60 18.12 -26.17 -6.04
C ALA A 60 17.03 -26.66 -7.00
N LEU A 61 16.59 -25.77 -7.87
CA LEU A 61 15.46 -25.99 -8.77
C LEU A 61 15.89 -26.68 -10.07
N HIS A 62 14.97 -27.48 -10.63
CA HIS A 62 15.04 -27.96 -11.99
C HIS A 62 14.40 -26.93 -12.92
N GLY A 63 15.22 -26.06 -13.50
CA GLY A 63 14.75 -24.93 -14.30
C GLY A 63 14.55 -23.66 -13.45
N PHE A 64 13.50 -22.91 -13.70
CA PHE A 64 13.18 -21.69 -12.99
C PHE A 64 12.06 -21.91 -11.97
N ASN A 65 11.88 -20.96 -11.06
CA ASN A 65 10.80 -21.02 -10.09
C ASN A 65 9.46 -20.65 -10.75
N ASN A 66 8.56 -21.63 -10.82
CA ASN A 66 7.23 -21.50 -11.47
C ASN A 66 6.11 -21.04 -10.51
N LEU A 67 6.45 -20.72 -9.26
CA LEU A 67 5.44 -20.25 -8.32
C LEU A 67 5.02 -18.82 -8.63
N THR A 68 3.71 -18.58 -8.51
CA THR A 68 3.13 -17.23 -8.56
C THR A 68 2.64 -16.85 -7.17
N LYS A 69 3.08 -15.72 -6.68
CA LYS A 69 2.71 -15.15 -5.38
C LYS A 69 1.85 -13.91 -5.61
N THR A 70 0.67 -13.89 -5.02
CA THR A 70 -0.24 -12.75 -5.13
C THR A 70 -0.58 -12.23 -3.75
N LEU A 71 -0.46 -10.93 -3.58
CA LEU A 71 -0.93 -10.19 -2.41
C LEU A 71 -1.97 -9.19 -2.89
N SER A 72 -3.21 -9.32 -2.40
CA SER A 72 -4.23 -8.28 -2.48
C SER A 72 -4.23 -7.55 -1.16
N PHE A 73 -4.16 -6.24 -1.19
CA PHE A 73 -4.00 -5.40 -0.02
C PHE A 73 -4.96 -4.22 -0.11
N ASN A 74 -6.08 -4.31 0.62
CA ASN A 74 -7.11 -3.29 0.66
C ASN A 74 -6.93 -2.45 1.91
N ILE A 75 -6.83 -1.17 1.73
CA ILE A 75 -6.58 -0.17 2.76
C ILE A 75 -7.79 0.73 2.86
N TYR A 76 -8.16 1.08 4.09
CA TYR A 76 -9.23 2.03 4.37
C TYR A 76 -8.75 3.05 5.41
N ASP A 77 -9.06 4.30 5.13
CA ASP A 77 -8.96 5.43 6.05
C ASP A 77 -10.35 6.07 6.16
N VAL A 78 -10.78 6.37 7.39
CA VAL A 78 -12.11 6.91 7.68
C VAL A 78 -11.98 8.26 8.35
N CYS A 79 -12.82 9.21 7.99
CA CYS A 79 -12.91 10.47 8.71
C CYS A 79 -14.34 11.01 8.76
N TYR A 80 -14.54 12.07 9.55
CA TYR A 80 -15.79 12.80 9.65
C TYR A 80 -15.64 14.23 9.15
N ALA A 81 -16.45 14.62 8.17
CA ALA A 81 -16.53 15.97 7.62
C ALA A 81 -17.93 16.55 7.86
N ARG A 82 -18.02 17.53 8.78
CA ARG A 82 -19.29 18.07 9.31
C ARG A 82 -20.25 18.60 8.24
N SER A 83 -19.73 19.33 7.27
CA SER A 83 -20.54 20.02 6.28
C SER A 83 -20.37 19.43 4.88
N PRO A 84 -21.35 19.63 3.97
CA PRO A 84 -21.17 19.27 2.55
C PRO A 84 -19.94 19.92 1.92
N ALA A 85 -19.58 21.14 2.34
CA ALA A 85 -18.37 21.83 1.86
C ALA A 85 -17.10 21.09 2.32
N HIS A 86 -17.01 20.72 3.61
CA HIS A 86 -15.85 19.96 4.11
C HIS A 86 -15.75 18.58 3.46
N ARG A 87 -16.87 17.92 3.11
CA ARG A 87 -16.84 16.65 2.36
C ARG A 87 -16.24 16.81 0.95
N LEU A 88 -16.58 17.90 0.26
CA LEU A 88 -15.95 18.20 -1.04
C LEU A 88 -14.44 18.51 -0.89
N GLU A 89 -14.10 19.33 0.11
CA GLU A 89 -12.68 19.64 0.42
C GLU A 89 -11.90 18.37 0.79
N TYR A 90 -12.53 17.41 1.47
CA TYR A 90 -11.90 16.10 1.75
C TYR A 90 -11.60 15.33 0.46
N ILE A 91 -12.56 15.25 -0.46
CA ILE A 91 -12.36 14.56 -1.75
C ILE A 91 -11.23 15.24 -2.54
N GLU A 92 -11.23 16.57 -2.61
CA GLU A 92 -10.15 17.33 -3.27
C GLU A 92 -8.79 17.07 -2.61
N TYR A 93 -8.75 17.02 -1.27
CA TYR A 93 -7.53 16.72 -0.51
C TYR A 93 -7.01 15.32 -0.83
N ILE A 94 -7.86 14.29 -0.83
CA ILE A 94 -7.46 12.92 -1.15
C ILE A 94 -6.96 12.80 -2.59
N ASP A 95 -7.63 13.45 -3.55
CA ASP A 95 -7.20 13.45 -4.95
C ASP A 95 -5.84 14.16 -5.15
N GLU A 96 -5.55 15.22 -4.39
CA GLU A 96 -4.24 15.86 -4.40
C GLU A 96 -3.17 14.99 -3.73
N GLU A 97 -3.50 14.35 -2.60
CA GLU A 97 -2.54 13.59 -1.78
C GLU A 97 -2.23 12.22 -2.41
N TYR A 98 -3.21 11.55 -3.02
CA TYR A 98 -3.04 10.21 -3.61
C TYR A 98 -3.27 10.21 -5.12
N ASN A 99 -2.77 11.25 -5.82
CA ASN A 99 -2.80 11.31 -7.27
C ASN A 99 -1.88 10.26 -7.94
N ALA A 100 -2.04 10.09 -9.24
CA ALA A 100 -1.29 9.10 -10.01
C ALA A 100 0.24 9.28 -9.95
N ASP A 101 0.75 10.50 -9.75
CA ASP A 101 2.18 10.76 -9.61
C ASP A 101 2.72 10.22 -8.27
N ARG A 102 2.04 10.52 -7.15
CA ARG A 102 2.43 9.99 -5.84
C ARG A 102 2.28 8.47 -5.77
N LEU A 103 1.17 7.93 -6.24
CA LEU A 103 0.95 6.47 -6.29
C LEU A 103 2.02 5.76 -7.12
N THR A 104 2.49 6.38 -8.22
CA THR A 104 3.63 5.87 -8.99
C THR A 104 4.89 5.82 -8.14
N GLY A 105 5.15 6.85 -7.33
CA GLY A 105 6.27 6.87 -6.38
C GLY A 105 6.19 5.75 -5.37
N ILE A 106 5.03 5.55 -4.75
CA ILE A 106 4.79 4.47 -3.77
C ILE A 106 5.03 3.10 -4.41
N LEU A 107 4.41 2.80 -5.55
CA LEU A 107 4.58 1.50 -6.20
C LEU A 107 6.02 1.28 -6.72
N THR A 108 6.71 2.33 -7.13
CA THR A 108 8.14 2.25 -7.49
C THR A 108 8.99 1.83 -6.29
N GLN A 109 8.73 2.40 -5.12
CA GLN A 109 9.41 2.02 -3.89
C GLN A 109 9.09 0.57 -3.49
N VAL A 110 7.84 0.14 -3.63
CA VAL A 110 7.45 -1.26 -3.42
C VAL A 110 8.23 -2.18 -4.37
N ALA A 111 8.32 -1.85 -5.67
CA ALA A 111 9.07 -2.63 -6.64
C ALA A 111 10.55 -2.77 -6.24
N ASP A 112 11.18 -1.69 -5.79
CA ASP A 112 12.57 -1.70 -5.28
C ASP A 112 12.73 -2.58 -4.04
N MET A 113 11.81 -2.48 -3.07
CA MET A 113 11.85 -3.26 -1.82
C MET A 113 11.70 -4.76 -2.06
N ILE A 114 10.88 -5.17 -3.02
CA ILE A 114 10.69 -6.58 -3.37
C ILE A 114 11.78 -7.09 -4.34
N GLY A 115 12.61 -6.22 -4.89
CA GLY A 115 13.69 -6.56 -5.82
C GLY A 115 13.21 -6.78 -7.26
N ALA A 116 12.16 -6.07 -7.67
CA ALA A 116 11.60 -6.14 -9.02
C ALA A 116 12.10 -5.00 -9.91
N ASN A 117 12.34 -5.29 -11.19
CA ASN A 117 12.72 -4.29 -12.19
C ASN A 117 11.48 -3.81 -12.95
N ILE A 118 11.26 -2.50 -12.99
CA ILE A 118 10.11 -1.91 -13.67
C ILE A 118 10.34 -1.93 -15.19
N LEU A 119 9.37 -2.49 -15.92
CA LEU A 119 9.36 -2.57 -17.38
C LEU A 119 8.50 -1.48 -18.02
N ASN A 120 7.37 -1.17 -17.41
CA ASN A 120 6.42 -0.18 -17.91
C ASN A 120 5.58 0.37 -16.77
N ILE A 121 5.08 1.60 -16.93
CA ILE A 121 4.19 2.29 -16.01
C ILE A 121 3.01 2.82 -16.83
N ALA A 122 1.79 2.48 -16.39
CA ALA A 122 0.55 3.09 -16.85
C ALA A 122 -0.12 3.76 -15.66
N ARG A 123 -0.61 5.00 -15.84
CA ARG A 123 -1.19 5.79 -14.76
C ARG A 123 -2.29 6.69 -15.27
N GLN A 124 -3.27 6.97 -14.43
CA GLN A 124 -4.40 7.82 -14.74
C GLN A 124 -5.02 8.39 -13.47
N ASP A 125 -5.25 9.69 -13.45
CA ASP A 125 -6.19 10.32 -12.53
C ASP A 125 -7.58 10.25 -13.14
N TYR A 126 -8.60 9.95 -12.34
CA TYR A 126 -9.96 9.79 -12.78
C TYR A 126 -10.73 11.13 -12.69
N ASP A 127 -11.78 11.25 -13.49
CA ASP A 127 -12.78 12.29 -13.38
C ASP A 127 -14.12 11.61 -13.01
N PRO A 128 -14.76 11.92 -11.87
CA PRO A 128 -14.51 13.12 -11.05
C PRO A 128 -13.44 12.93 -9.96
N GLN A 129 -13.04 11.71 -9.57
CA GLN A 129 -12.15 11.50 -8.41
C GLN A 129 -11.49 10.12 -8.43
N GLY A 130 -10.35 10.00 -7.72
CA GLY A 130 -9.55 8.79 -7.61
C GLY A 130 -8.48 8.67 -8.68
N ALA A 131 -7.63 7.68 -8.55
CA ALA A 131 -6.52 7.42 -9.47
C ALA A 131 -6.22 5.93 -9.62
N SER A 132 -5.48 5.59 -10.65
CA SER A 132 -4.89 4.27 -10.81
C SER A 132 -3.48 4.31 -11.35
N VAL A 133 -2.67 3.34 -10.89
CA VAL A 133 -1.33 3.09 -11.42
C VAL A 133 -1.13 1.60 -11.59
N THR A 134 -0.51 1.22 -12.70
CA THR A 134 -0.09 -0.15 -12.96
C THR A 134 1.38 -0.18 -13.37
N LEU A 135 2.19 -0.94 -12.66
CA LEU A 135 3.57 -1.23 -13.01
C LEU A 135 3.67 -2.66 -13.54
N LEU A 136 4.23 -2.81 -14.73
CA LEU A 136 4.68 -4.09 -15.23
C LEU A 136 6.13 -4.28 -14.76
N VAL A 137 6.41 -5.40 -14.10
CA VAL A 137 7.73 -5.66 -13.52
C VAL A 137 8.28 -7.02 -13.92
N ALA A 138 9.59 -7.20 -13.76
CA ALA A 138 10.27 -8.46 -14.00
C ALA A 138 11.28 -8.77 -12.89
N GLU A 139 11.50 -10.06 -12.65
CA GLU A 139 12.63 -10.56 -11.86
C GLU A 139 13.90 -10.62 -12.72
N GLY A 140 15.03 -10.22 -12.14
CA GLY A 140 16.33 -10.29 -12.79
C GLY A 140 16.61 -9.19 -13.82
N PRO A 141 17.79 -9.23 -14.45
CA PRO A 141 18.23 -8.20 -15.40
C PRO A 141 17.29 -8.15 -16.62
N ILE A 142 16.97 -6.92 -17.04
CA ILE A 142 16.17 -6.69 -18.23
C ILE A 142 17.04 -6.91 -19.46
N GLU A 143 16.95 -8.07 -20.09
CA GLU A 143 17.48 -8.26 -21.42
C GLU A 143 16.50 -7.66 -22.45
N VAL A 144 16.63 -6.38 -22.73
CA VAL A 144 15.90 -5.75 -23.82
C VAL A 144 16.65 -6.13 -25.12
N PRO A 145 16.03 -6.88 -26.04
CA PRO A 145 16.60 -7.03 -27.37
C PRO A 145 16.63 -5.65 -28.02
N LEU A 146 17.82 -5.16 -28.34
CA LEU A 146 18.08 -3.82 -28.91
C LEU A 146 17.30 -3.49 -30.22
N ASN A 147 16.52 -4.42 -30.74
CA ASN A 147 15.87 -4.31 -32.06
C ASN A 147 14.34 -4.59 -32.05
N HIS A 148 13.66 -4.60 -30.91
CA HIS A 148 12.19 -4.64 -30.91
C HIS A 148 11.63 -3.22 -30.85
N PRO A 149 10.94 -2.75 -31.91
CA PRO A 149 10.20 -1.51 -31.81
C PRO A 149 9.08 -1.71 -30.77
N LEU A 150 9.16 -0.99 -29.66
CA LEU A 150 8.05 -0.86 -28.73
C LEU A 150 6.89 -0.23 -29.53
N LEU A 151 5.86 -1.00 -29.82
CA LEU A 151 4.67 -0.49 -30.46
C LEU A 151 3.99 0.49 -29.52
N PRO A 152 3.83 1.78 -29.91
CA PRO A 152 3.12 2.74 -29.11
C PRO A 152 1.66 2.26 -28.93
N GLY A 153 1.20 2.12 -27.72
CA GLY A 153 -0.18 1.80 -27.36
C GLY A 153 -0.53 0.33 -27.15
N ALA A 154 0.46 -0.57 -27.15
CA ALA A 154 0.21 -1.93 -26.68
C ALA A 154 0.22 -1.96 -25.15
N VAL A 155 -0.91 -1.72 -24.53
CA VAL A 155 -1.17 -2.20 -23.17
C VAL A 155 -1.28 -3.71 -23.29
N VAL A 156 -0.17 -4.38 -23.15
CA VAL A 156 -0.17 -5.83 -23.04
C VAL A 156 -0.50 -6.13 -21.58
N ALA A 157 -1.77 -6.35 -21.30
CA ALA A 157 -2.19 -6.99 -20.08
C ALA A 157 -1.65 -8.41 -20.10
N HIS A 158 -0.46 -8.64 -19.55
CA HIS A 158 0.20 -9.92 -19.65
C HIS A 158 0.14 -10.65 -18.34
N LEU A 159 -0.54 -11.79 -18.36
CA LEU A 159 -0.63 -12.74 -17.27
C LEU A 159 0.68 -13.48 -16.98
N ASP A 160 1.68 -13.37 -17.85
CA ASP A 160 2.99 -14.01 -17.71
C ASP A 160 4.09 -13.08 -17.17
N LYS A 161 3.74 -11.83 -16.83
CA LYS A 161 4.64 -10.88 -16.19
C LYS A 161 4.11 -10.50 -14.80
N SER A 162 5.04 -10.26 -13.90
CA SER A 162 4.71 -9.70 -12.59
C SER A 162 4.20 -8.27 -12.72
N HIS A 163 3.26 -7.88 -11.88
CA HIS A 163 2.69 -6.55 -11.90
C HIS A 163 2.33 -6.07 -10.50
N LEU A 164 2.31 -4.75 -10.35
CA LEU A 164 1.79 -4.04 -9.20
C LEU A 164 0.73 -3.09 -9.70
N THR A 165 -0.43 -3.06 -9.04
CA THR A 165 -1.51 -2.12 -9.36
C THR A 165 -2.01 -1.46 -8.11
N VAL A 166 -2.48 -0.22 -8.23
CA VAL A 166 -3.23 0.48 -7.21
C VAL A 166 -4.40 1.20 -7.84
N HIS A 167 -5.55 1.16 -7.17
CA HIS A 167 -6.75 1.92 -7.50
C HIS A 167 -7.22 2.62 -6.23
N THR A 168 -7.57 3.89 -6.32
CA THR A 168 -8.08 4.67 -5.19
C THR A 168 -9.53 5.05 -5.38
N TYR A 169 -10.28 5.06 -4.30
CA TYR A 169 -11.71 5.30 -4.26
C TYR A 169 -12.05 6.19 -3.05
N PRO A 170 -11.88 7.51 -3.16
CA PRO A 170 -12.39 8.43 -2.16
C PRO A 170 -13.92 8.53 -2.28
N GLU A 171 -14.61 8.53 -1.15
CA GLU A 171 -16.07 8.69 -1.14
C GLU A 171 -16.53 9.43 0.12
N SER A 172 -17.78 9.90 0.12
CA SER A 172 -18.40 10.50 1.29
C SER A 172 -19.86 10.08 1.41
N HIS A 173 -20.30 9.76 2.63
CA HIS A 173 -21.71 9.48 2.89
C HIS A 173 -22.54 10.75 2.65
N PRO A 174 -23.68 10.66 1.95
CA PRO A 174 -24.44 11.84 1.57
C PRO A 174 -24.99 12.66 2.75
N ASP A 175 -25.33 12.00 3.86
CA ASP A 175 -26.09 12.62 4.95
C ASP A 175 -25.38 12.57 6.32
N GLN A 176 -24.45 11.63 6.56
CA GLN A 176 -23.90 11.36 7.90
C GLN A 176 -22.56 11.98 8.19
N GLY A 177 -21.94 12.63 7.23
CA GLY A 177 -20.61 13.25 7.42
C GLY A 177 -19.43 12.29 7.38
N ILE A 178 -19.64 10.99 7.32
CA ILE A 178 -18.57 9.99 7.16
C ILE A 178 -17.97 10.12 5.75
N CYS A 179 -16.66 10.13 5.70
CA CYS A 179 -15.87 10.05 4.48
C CYS A 179 -14.93 8.84 4.58
N THR A 180 -14.75 8.13 3.47
CA THR A 180 -13.92 6.95 3.42
C THR A 180 -12.98 7.02 2.21
N PHE A 181 -11.73 6.79 2.45
CA PHE A 181 -10.74 6.56 1.41
C PHE A 181 -10.40 5.07 1.36
N ARG A 182 -10.51 4.49 0.18
CA ARG A 182 -10.08 3.11 -0.06
C ARG A 182 -8.98 3.09 -1.11
N ALA A 183 -7.92 2.33 -0.86
CA ALA A 183 -6.93 1.98 -1.85
C ALA A 183 -6.84 0.46 -1.99
N ASP A 184 -7.05 -0.03 -3.21
CA ASP A 184 -6.90 -1.45 -3.55
C ASP A 184 -5.54 -1.62 -4.24
N ILE A 185 -4.65 -2.42 -3.64
CA ILE A 185 -3.32 -2.71 -4.15
C ILE A 185 -3.21 -4.20 -4.42
N ASP A 186 -2.86 -4.54 -5.66
CA ASP A 186 -2.56 -5.92 -6.04
C ASP A 186 -1.10 -6.04 -6.47
N VAL A 187 -0.39 -6.99 -5.86
CA VAL A 187 0.98 -7.34 -6.21
C VAL A 187 1.03 -8.80 -6.64
N ALA A 188 1.26 -9.04 -7.92
CA ALA A 188 1.43 -10.39 -8.46
C ALA A 188 2.86 -10.56 -8.94
N THR A 189 3.58 -11.52 -8.34
CA THR A 189 4.98 -11.80 -8.64
C THR A 189 5.18 -13.26 -9.01
N CYS A 190 6.22 -13.53 -9.80
CA CYS A 190 6.67 -14.87 -10.12
C CYS A 190 8.07 -15.08 -9.52
N GLY A 191 8.48 -16.34 -9.39
CA GLY A 191 9.85 -16.67 -9.01
C GLY A 191 10.16 -16.40 -7.53
N GLU A 192 11.32 -15.80 -7.26
CA GLU A 192 11.83 -15.59 -5.90
C GLU A 192 11.34 -14.31 -5.24
N ILE A 193 10.76 -13.39 -5.99
CA ILE A 193 10.23 -12.12 -5.48
C ILE A 193 9.07 -12.41 -4.52
N SER A 194 9.10 -11.78 -3.34
CA SER A 194 8.01 -11.87 -2.36
C SER A 194 7.38 -10.50 -2.13
N PRO A 195 6.06 -10.35 -2.36
CA PRO A 195 5.34 -9.11 -2.10
C PRO A 195 5.26 -8.75 -0.60
N LEU A 196 5.42 -9.74 0.30
CA LEU A 196 5.30 -9.56 1.75
C LEU A 196 6.35 -8.62 2.36
N LYS A 197 7.45 -8.33 1.63
CA LYS A 197 8.52 -7.44 2.11
C LYS A 197 8.12 -5.96 2.19
N ALA A 198 7.02 -5.58 1.56
CA ALA A 198 6.60 -4.19 1.47
C ALA A 198 5.44 -3.83 2.42
N LEU A 199 5.01 -4.75 3.30
CA LEU A 199 3.81 -4.56 4.13
C LEU A 199 3.92 -3.36 5.07
N ASP A 200 4.98 -3.25 5.87
CA ASP A 200 5.17 -2.12 6.80
C ASP A 200 5.17 -0.78 6.07
N TYR A 201 5.82 -0.75 4.90
CA TYR A 201 5.88 0.44 4.08
C TYR A 201 4.49 0.85 3.58
N LEU A 202 3.72 -0.11 3.04
CA LEU A 202 2.37 0.16 2.53
C LEU A 202 1.41 0.61 3.65
N ILE A 203 1.46 -0.05 4.83
CA ILE A 203 0.64 0.35 5.98
C ILE A 203 0.95 1.79 6.39
N GLY A 204 2.24 2.17 6.41
CA GLY A 204 2.68 3.50 6.82
C GLY A 204 2.40 4.60 5.78
N GLU A 205 2.52 4.31 4.48
CA GLU A 205 2.32 5.32 3.43
C GLU A 205 0.87 5.76 3.25
N PHE A 206 -0.08 4.89 3.61
CA PHE A 206 -1.51 5.18 3.50
C PHE A 206 -2.17 5.52 4.84
N GLU A 207 -1.40 5.62 5.93
CA GLU A 207 -1.91 5.96 7.28
C GLU A 207 -3.18 5.18 7.66
N SER A 208 -3.19 3.87 7.38
CA SER A 208 -4.37 3.03 7.31
C SER A 208 -5.05 2.82 8.66
N ASP A 209 -6.37 3.00 8.74
CA ASP A 209 -7.19 2.59 9.89
C ASP A 209 -7.51 1.10 9.83
N ILE A 210 -7.75 0.58 8.63
CA ILE A 210 -8.08 -0.82 8.38
C ILE A 210 -7.27 -1.32 7.18
N CYS A 211 -6.66 -2.50 7.36
CA CYS A 211 -6.02 -3.25 6.29
C CYS A 211 -6.65 -4.64 6.17
N ILE A 212 -7.02 -5.02 4.97
CA ILE A 212 -7.50 -6.38 4.65
C ILE A 212 -6.56 -6.96 3.60
N MET A 213 -5.93 -8.09 3.94
CA MET A 213 -4.86 -8.66 3.14
C MET A 213 -5.15 -10.12 2.80
N ASP A 214 -4.98 -10.45 1.52
CA ASP A 214 -5.03 -11.83 1.01
C ASP A 214 -3.70 -12.18 0.36
N TYR A 215 -3.03 -13.20 0.86
CA TYR A 215 -1.82 -13.72 0.25
C TYR A 215 -2.04 -15.15 -0.25
N LYS A 216 -1.70 -15.40 -1.51
CA LYS A 216 -1.86 -16.71 -2.13
C LYS A 216 -0.65 -17.10 -2.97
N VAL A 217 -0.17 -18.34 -2.77
CA VAL A 217 0.83 -18.95 -3.63
C VAL A 217 0.14 -19.96 -4.57
N ARG A 218 0.50 -19.93 -5.85
CA ARG A 218 -0.09 -20.79 -6.89
C ARG A 218 0.99 -21.46 -7.72
N GLY A 219 0.63 -22.60 -8.31
CA GLY A 219 1.53 -23.38 -9.13
C GLY A 219 2.37 -24.36 -8.31
N PHE A 220 3.45 -24.81 -8.89
CA PHE A 220 4.47 -25.60 -8.22
C PHE A 220 5.81 -25.43 -8.93
N THR A 221 6.89 -25.62 -8.18
CA THR A 221 8.24 -25.78 -8.75
C THR A 221 8.77 -27.18 -8.47
N ARG A 222 9.91 -27.55 -9.07
CA ARG A 222 10.57 -28.85 -8.84
C ARG A 222 12.03 -28.64 -8.45
N ASP A 223 12.49 -29.50 -7.54
CA ASP A 223 13.92 -29.63 -7.26
C ASP A 223 14.62 -30.46 -8.36
N LEU A 224 15.95 -30.56 -8.25
CA LEU A 224 16.79 -31.34 -9.17
C LEU A 224 16.45 -32.85 -9.15
N LYS A 225 15.74 -33.34 -8.12
CA LYS A 225 15.29 -34.74 -8.01
C LYS A 225 13.89 -34.94 -8.59
N GLY A 226 13.23 -33.84 -9.01
CA GLY A 226 11.87 -33.86 -9.57
C GLY A 226 10.75 -33.78 -8.54
N THR A 227 11.07 -33.61 -7.25
CA THR A 227 10.06 -33.40 -6.19
C THR A 227 9.34 -32.09 -6.39
N LYS A 228 8.02 -32.10 -6.25
CA LYS A 228 7.20 -30.88 -6.37
C LYS A 228 7.15 -30.12 -5.04
N TYR A 229 7.26 -28.80 -5.14
CA TYR A 229 7.06 -27.87 -4.04
C TYR A 229 5.99 -26.86 -4.45
N TYR A 230 5.00 -26.65 -3.59
CA TYR A 230 3.85 -25.76 -3.83
C TYR A 230 4.02 -24.42 -3.13
N ILE A 231 5.06 -24.28 -2.32
CA ILE A 231 5.50 -23.06 -1.66
C ILE A 231 7.03 -23.12 -1.51
N ASP A 232 7.73 -22.01 -1.59
CA ASP A 232 9.18 -21.89 -1.57
C ASP A 232 9.74 -21.17 -0.32
N HIS A 233 8.88 -20.84 0.60
CA HIS A 233 9.20 -20.16 1.86
C HIS A 233 8.28 -20.65 2.99
N GLU A 234 8.70 -20.43 4.23
CA GLU A 234 7.92 -20.71 5.41
C GLU A 234 7.02 -19.51 5.72
N ILE A 235 5.74 -19.75 5.96
CA ILE A 235 4.74 -18.77 6.35
C ILE A 235 3.63 -19.47 7.13
N ASP A 236 3.33 -18.95 8.31
CA ASP A 236 2.17 -19.35 9.12
C ASP A 236 1.07 -18.29 9.00
N SER A 237 1.47 -17.00 8.91
CA SER A 237 0.57 -15.87 8.74
C SER A 237 1.23 -14.73 7.98
N ILE A 238 0.41 -13.80 7.40
CA ILE A 238 0.87 -12.54 6.81
C ILE A 238 1.49 -11.64 7.89
N SER A 239 0.96 -11.66 9.12
CA SER A 239 1.48 -10.85 10.23
C SER A 239 2.89 -11.22 10.66
N ASP A 240 3.41 -12.40 10.29
CA ASP A 240 4.82 -12.76 10.51
C ASP A 240 5.79 -11.84 9.74
N PHE A 241 5.30 -11.12 8.73
CA PHE A 241 6.06 -10.22 7.85
C PHE A 241 5.81 -8.75 8.15
N ILE A 242 5.04 -8.44 9.20
CA ILE A 242 4.77 -7.08 9.69
C ILE A 242 5.55 -6.88 10.98
N SER A 243 6.18 -5.72 11.15
CA SER A 243 6.96 -5.43 12.34
C SER A 243 6.09 -5.43 13.60
N PRO A 244 6.62 -5.88 14.76
CA PRO A 244 5.90 -5.83 16.03
C PRO A 244 5.46 -4.42 16.42
N GLU A 245 6.23 -3.41 16.02
CA GLU A 245 5.94 -2.00 16.25
C GLU A 245 4.65 -1.57 15.55
N VAL A 246 4.48 -1.97 14.28
CA VAL A 246 3.25 -1.71 13.51
C VAL A 246 2.09 -2.52 14.09
N LEU A 247 2.27 -3.83 14.34
CA LEU A 247 1.20 -4.68 14.85
C LEU A 247 0.69 -4.26 16.24
N ALA A 248 1.52 -3.57 17.06
CA ALA A 248 1.11 -3.12 18.38
C ALA A 248 -0.09 -2.16 18.35
N ASP A 249 -0.22 -1.39 17.29
CA ASP A 249 -1.29 -0.40 17.13
C ASP A 249 -2.59 -1.02 16.60
N PHE A 250 -2.55 -2.26 16.10
CA PHE A 250 -3.69 -2.90 15.43
C PHE A 250 -4.28 -4.07 16.23
N HIS A 251 -5.59 -4.21 16.16
CA HIS A 251 -6.30 -5.47 16.39
C HIS A 251 -6.17 -6.34 15.13
N VAL A 252 -5.73 -7.58 15.30
CA VAL A 252 -5.45 -8.50 14.19
C VAL A 252 -6.41 -9.69 14.25
N GLU A 253 -7.07 -9.99 13.14
CA GLU A 253 -7.82 -11.22 12.91
C GLU A 253 -7.26 -11.97 11.71
N GLU A 254 -7.13 -13.29 11.80
CA GLU A 254 -6.53 -14.14 10.78
C GLU A 254 -7.39 -15.36 10.50
N ASP A 255 -7.49 -15.70 9.21
CA ASP A 255 -8.12 -16.94 8.72
C ASP A 255 -7.21 -17.59 7.67
N ASN A 256 -6.28 -18.40 8.15
CA ASN A 256 -5.23 -18.99 7.34
C ASN A 256 -5.56 -20.43 6.93
N MET A 257 -5.37 -20.73 5.65
CA MET A 257 -5.57 -22.07 5.04
C MET A 257 -4.25 -22.55 4.42
N PRO A 258 -3.24 -22.95 5.21
CA PRO A 258 -1.91 -23.32 4.70
C PRO A 258 -1.94 -24.48 3.69
N GLN A 259 -2.90 -25.41 3.82
CA GLN A 259 -3.05 -26.54 2.88
C GLN A 259 -3.49 -26.09 1.48
N GLN A 260 -4.03 -24.87 1.38
CA GLN A 260 -4.44 -24.24 0.12
C GLN A 260 -3.47 -23.12 -0.31
N GLN A 261 -2.38 -22.94 0.44
CA GLN A 261 -1.43 -21.84 0.28
C GLN A 261 -2.12 -20.47 0.23
N PHE A 262 -3.15 -20.30 1.08
CA PHE A 262 -3.93 -19.09 1.22
C PHE A 262 -3.90 -18.58 2.65
N PHE A 263 -3.61 -17.29 2.81
CA PHE A 263 -3.49 -16.60 4.09
C PHE A 263 -4.31 -15.31 4.02
N HIS A 264 -5.12 -15.08 5.03
CA HIS A 264 -5.98 -13.92 5.15
C HIS A 264 -5.75 -13.25 6.49
N SER A 265 -5.49 -11.94 6.48
CA SER A 265 -5.29 -11.16 7.70
C SER A 265 -6.02 -9.82 7.60
N LYS A 266 -6.66 -9.44 8.69
CA LYS A 266 -7.32 -8.15 8.86
C LYS A 266 -6.72 -7.43 10.04
N LEU A 267 -6.40 -6.17 9.83
CA LEU A 267 -5.90 -5.25 10.84
C LEU A 267 -6.89 -4.09 11.00
N LYS A 268 -7.23 -3.74 12.24
CA LYS A 268 -8.01 -2.54 12.56
C LYS A 268 -7.30 -1.77 13.66
N LEU A 269 -7.13 -0.48 13.50
CA LEU A 269 -6.50 0.38 14.51
C LEU A 269 -7.23 0.28 15.85
N ARG A 270 -6.47 0.14 16.96
CA ARG A 270 -7.04 -0.11 18.32
C ARG A 270 -7.57 1.16 18.96
N GLU A 271 -6.83 2.24 18.82
CA GLU A 271 -7.13 3.51 19.47
C GLU A 271 -7.56 4.54 18.44
N THR A 272 -8.70 5.18 18.69
CA THR A 272 -9.22 6.27 17.89
C THR A 272 -9.07 7.57 18.69
N ASP A 273 -8.07 8.38 18.36
CA ASP A 273 -8.03 9.76 18.81
C ASP A 273 -8.98 10.58 17.93
N LEU A 274 -10.11 10.98 18.46
CA LEU A 274 -11.19 11.62 17.69
C LEU A 274 -10.71 12.86 16.91
N ASP A 275 -9.73 13.62 17.45
CA ASP A 275 -9.16 14.79 16.76
C ASP A 275 -8.53 14.44 15.40
N ARG A 276 -8.02 13.21 15.24
CA ARG A 276 -7.47 12.72 13.96
C ARG A 276 -8.52 12.44 12.90
N TYR A 277 -9.74 12.13 13.33
CA TYR A 277 -10.85 11.76 12.45
C TYR A 277 -11.73 12.93 12.04
N LEU A 278 -11.47 14.13 12.55
CA LEU A 278 -12.23 15.32 12.19
C LEU A 278 -11.56 16.07 11.04
N PHE A 279 -12.23 16.11 9.89
CA PHE A 279 -11.75 16.84 8.73
C PHE A 279 -12.38 18.24 8.66
N GLY A 280 -11.53 19.26 8.61
CA GLY A 280 -11.95 20.65 8.48
C GLY A 280 -12.52 21.28 9.75
N SER A 281 -12.51 20.58 10.88
CA SER A 281 -12.99 21.07 12.19
C SER A 281 -12.14 20.49 13.31
N GLY A 282 -12.02 21.19 14.44
CA GLY A 282 -11.37 20.67 15.65
C GLY A 282 -12.41 20.21 16.68
N VAL A 283 -11.99 19.39 17.65
CA VAL A 283 -12.87 18.91 18.73
C VAL A 283 -13.51 20.03 19.54
N ASP A 284 -12.90 21.20 19.63
CA ASP A 284 -13.38 22.39 20.32
C ASP A 284 -14.55 23.09 19.61
N GLU A 285 -14.88 22.68 18.39
CA GLU A 285 -16.02 23.20 17.62
C GLU A 285 -17.32 22.40 17.83
N PHE A 286 -17.26 21.33 18.63
CA PHE A 286 -18.39 20.44 18.85
C PHE A 286 -18.79 20.39 20.33
N GLU A 287 -20.09 20.19 20.57
CA GLU A 287 -20.57 19.86 21.90
C GLU A 287 -20.20 18.43 22.28
N PRO A 288 -20.00 18.10 23.58
CA PRO A 288 -19.60 16.76 24.00
C PRO A 288 -20.54 15.64 23.50
N VAL A 289 -21.84 15.92 23.44
CA VAL A 289 -22.84 14.96 22.92
C VAL A 289 -22.66 14.70 21.42
N GLU A 290 -22.30 15.72 20.66
CA GLU A 290 -22.00 15.58 19.22
C GLU A 290 -20.73 14.74 19.02
N LEU A 291 -19.68 14.96 19.83
CA LEU A 291 -18.43 14.17 19.77
C LEU A 291 -18.68 12.70 20.07
N ASP A 292 -19.51 12.38 21.07
CA ASP A 292 -19.92 11.00 21.38
C ASP A 292 -20.69 10.35 20.22
N GLU A 293 -21.49 11.11 19.50
CA GLU A 293 -22.22 10.62 18.33
C GLU A 293 -21.26 10.36 17.16
N ILE A 294 -20.36 11.31 16.87
CA ILE A 294 -19.36 11.19 15.81
C ILE A 294 -18.45 9.99 16.07
N ALA A 295 -17.97 9.83 17.30
CA ALA A 295 -17.15 8.68 17.68
C ALA A 295 -17.86 7.34 17.43
N ARG A 296 -19.16 7.25 17.75
CA ARG A 296 -19.96 6.05 17.47
C ARG A 296 -20.14 5.80 15.98
N GLN A 297 -20.33 6.84 15.18
CA GLN A 297 -20.46 6.72 13.72
C GLN A 297 -19.15 6.22 13.11
N ILE A 298 -18.00 6.78 13.49
CA ILE A 298 -16.67 6.35 13.03
C ILE A 298 -16.41 4.89 13.43
N ASP A 299 -16.65 4.53 14.68
CA ASP A 299 -16.44 3.15 15.15
C ASP A 299 -17.37 2.16 14.43
N SER A 300 -18.64 2.54 14.20
CA SER A 300 -19.58 1.73 13.43
C SER A 300 -19.11 1.51 12.00
N GLU A 301 -18.67 2.56 11.31
CA GLU A 301 -18.14 2.47 9.95
C GLU A 301 -16.90 1.57 9.89
N MET A 302 -15.95 1.79 10.81
CA MET A 302 -14.75 0.96 10.89
C MET A 302 -15.08 -0.52 11.15
N GLN A 303 -16.09 -0.82 11.99
CA GLN A 303 -16.53 -2.19 12.24
C GLN A 303 -17.23 -2.79 11.02
N GLU A 304 -18.08 -2.04 10.34
CA GLU A 304 -18.77 -2.51 9.14
C GLU A 304 -17.80 -2.84 8.02
N ILE A 305 -16.78 -2.01 7.81
CA ILE A 305 -15.70 -2.28 6.85
C ILE A 305 -14.89 -3.51 7.27
N PHE A 306 -14.47 -3.58 8.54
CA PHE A 306 -13.63 -4.66 9.04
C PHE A 306 -14.32 -6.02 8.96
N TYR A 307 -15.62 -6.09 9.27
CA TYR A 307 -16.39 -7.33 9.21
C TYR A 307 -17.09 -7.57 7.87
N GLY A 308 -17.08 -6.59 6.96
CA GLY A 308 -17.69 -6.69 5.63
C GLY A 308 -19.22 -6.85 5.69
N ARG A 309 -19.87 -6.25 6.67
CA ARG A 309 -21.32 -6.32 6.87
C ARG A 309 -21.86 -5.12 7.64
N ASN A 310 -23.08 -4.70 7.35
CA ASN A 310 -23.76 -3.67 8.12
C ASN A 310 -24.19 -4.20 9.49
N PHE A 311 -24.04 -3.37 10.53
CA PHE A 311 -24.48 -3.66 11.89
C PHE A 311 -25.79 -2.95 12.26
N SER A 312 -26.15 -1.88 11.53
CA SER A 312 -27.41 -1.17 11.68
C SER A 312 -28.47 -1.83 10.81
N GLY A 313 -29.35 -2.57 11.46
CA GLY A 313 -30.57 -3.14 10.91
C GLY A 313 -31.72 -2.87 11.84
#